data_8f04811210a8a4bc81fe09566af7fda3
#
_entry.id   8f04811210a8a4bc81fe09566af7fda3
#
_cell.length_a   1.000
_cell.length_b   1.000
_cell.length_c   1.000
_cell.angle_alpha   90.00
_cell.angle_beta   90.00
_cell.angle_gamma   90.00
#
_symmetry.space_group_name_H-M   'P 1'
#
loop_
_entity.id
_entity.type
_entity.pdbx_description
1 polymer ?
#
loop_
_entity_poly.entity_id
_entity_poly.type
_entity_poly.pdbx_seq_one_letter_code
_entity_poly.pdbx_strand_id
1 'polypeptide(L)'
;MDMGLTDKLAVVTGASKGIGLATVRALVGEGATVVAGSRSSSPELEELAGVHSVKVDLSTPDGPERLVDAAREVGAVEVLVNNVGAVTPRLEGFLAVTEDDWLASLNLTFLAAVRTTRAALPNMLAAGRGSIVNVSSVNAFLADPVVIDYSAAKAALSNFTKALSQELGPRGIRVNSVSPGPVSTALWLGDEGVAATVAQAQGGSPDAVAEAAAGQMATGRFTTPAEVADLVVLLASERAGNVTGSDFLIDGGLVKTL
;
A
#
# COMPACT_ATOMS: atom_id res chain seq x y z
N MET A 1 17.46 2.63 16.32
CA MET A 1 16.52 3.51 17.07
C MET A 1 15.33 2.65 17.39
N ASP A 2 14.90 2.56 18.64
CA ASP A 2 13.72 1.77 19.01
C ASP A 2 12.44 2.42 18.44
N MET A 3 11.68 1.68 17.63
CA MET A 3 10.43 2.13 17.03
C MET A 3 9.21 1.85 17.92
N GLY A 4 9.37 1.12 19.03
CA GLY A 4 8.27 0.71 19.90
C GLY A 4 7.27 -0.22 19.23
N LEU A 5 7.75 -1.09 18.33
CA LEU A 5 6.94 -2.07 17.60
C LEU A 5 7.09 -3.49 18.11
N THR A 6 8.02 -3.72 19.05
CA THR A 6 8.21 -5.04 19.70
C THR A 6 6.88 -5.51 20.29
N ASP A 7 6.55 -6.79 20.06
CA ASP A 7 5.34 -7.46 20.52
C ASP A 7 4.00 -6.89 19.99
N LYS A 8 4.02 -5.92 19.08
CA LYS A 8 2.80 -5.41 18.44
C LYS A 8 2.36 -6.33 17.31
N LEU A 9 1.04 -6.49 17.17
CA LEU A 9 0.44 -7.20 16.05
C LEU A 9 0.11 -6.24 14.91
N ALA A 10 0.70 -6.50 13.75
CA ALA A 10 0.46 -5.78 12.52
C ALA A 10 -0.29 -6.65 11.49
N VAL A 11 -1.22 -6.05 10.75
CA VAL A 11 -1.85 -6.63 9.57
C VAL A 11 -1.33 -5.91 8.33
N VAL A 12 -0.84 -6.66 7.34
CA VAL A 12 -0.35 -6.12 6.06
C VAL A 12 -1.10 -6.74 4.90
N THR A 13 -1.73 -5.92 4.07
CA THR A 13 -2.45 -6.36 2.87
C THR A 13 -1.55 -6.33 1.63
N GLY A 14 -1.68 -7.32 0.72
CA GLY A 14 -0.82 -7.42 -0.47
C GLY A 14 0.63 -7.75 -0.13
N ALA A 15 0.84 -8.62 0.85
CA ALA A 15 2.11 -8.84 1.55
C ALA A 15 3.13 -9.74 0.81
N SER A 16 2.73 -10.45 -0.27
CA SER A 16 3.57 -11.50 -0.87
C SER A 16 4.72 -11.01 -1.74
N LYS A 17 4.74 -9.73 -2.12
CA LYS A 17 5.78 -9.15 -3.00
C LYS A 17 5.89 -7.63 -2.88
N GLY A 18 6.92 -7.05 -3.48
CA GLY A 18 7.10 -5.60 -3.62
C GLY A 18 7.09 -4.86 -2.29
N ILE A 19 6.37 -3.73 -2.24
CA ILE A 19 6.27 -2.87 -1.04
C ILE A 19 5.70 -3.65 0.15
N GLY A 20 4.66 -4.47 -0.07
CA GLY A 20 4.04 -5.25 1.02
C GLY A 20 5.02 -6.21 1.68
N LEU A 21 5.79 -6.98 0.91
CA LEU A 21 6.81 -7.89 1.45
C LEU A 21 7.94 -7.13 2.15
N ALA A 22 8.40 -6.02 1.58
CA ALA A 22 9.40 -5.17 2.22
C ALA A 22 8.89 -4.61 3.57
N THR A 23 7.62 -4.19 3.62
CA THR A 23 6.96 -3.72 4.84
C THR A 23 6.88 -4.83 5.90
N VAL A 24 6.51 -6.06 5.51
CA VAL A 24 6.50 -7.21 6.43
C VAL A 24 7.88 -7.44 7.03
N ARG A 25 8.93 -7.48 6.17
CA ARG A 25 10.33 -7.65 6.63
C ARG A 25 10.76 -6.56 7.60
N ALA A 26 10.42 -5.31 7.30
CA ALA A 26 10.79 -4.17 8.14
C ALA A 26 10.06 -4.21 9.49
N LEU A 27 8.76 -4.52 9.53
CA LEU A 27 7.99 -4.66 10.77
C LEU A 27 8.50 -5.79 11.65
N VAL A 28 8.78 -6.96 11.06
CA VAL A 28 9.38 -8.10 11.80
C VAL A 28 10.77 -7.74 12.30
N GLY A 29 11.57 -7.02 11.52
CA GLY A 29 12.88 -6.52 11.94
C GLY A 29 12.84 -5.60 13.17
N GLU A 30 11.71 -4.93 13.40
CA GLU A 30 11.43 -4.10 14.59
C GLU A 30 10.72 -4.89 15.72
N GLY A 31 10.62 -6.21 15.59
CA GLY A 31 10.06 -7.10 16.62
C GLY A 31 8.53 -7.24 16.61
N ALA A 32 7.85 -6.78 15.57
CA ALA A 32 6.41 -6.97 15.43
C ALA A 32 6.07 -8.39 14.97
N THR A 33 4.93 -8.91 15.39
CA THR A 33 4.27 -10.05 14.76
C THR A 33 3.40 -9.56 13.62
N VAL A 34 3.45 -10.23 12.46
CA VAL A 34 2.73 -9.77 11.28
C VAL A 34 1.76 -10.83 10.74
N VAL A 35 0.50 -10.46 10.55
CA VAL A 35 -0.46 -11.24 9.77
C VAL A 35 -0.50 -10.68 8.35
N ALA A 36 -0.05 -11.49 7.40
CA ALA A 36 0.26 -11.11 6.03
C ALA A 36 -0.80 -11.65 5.06
N GLY A 37 -1.66 -10.78 4.52
CA GLY A 37 -2.74 -11.16 3.61
C GLY A 37 -2.38 -11.01 2.14
N SER A 38 -2.56 -12.08 1.34
CA SER A 38 -2.37 -12.07 -0.11
C SER A 38 -3.03 -13.27 -0.79
N ARG A 39 -3.25 -13.20 -2.12
CA ARG A 39 -3.83 -14.30 -2.90
C ARG A 39 -2.91 -15.52 -3.02
N SER A 40 -1.61 -15.29 -3.01
CA SER A 40 -0.57 -16.33 -3.04
C SER A 40 0.50 -15.96 -2.03
N SER A 41 1.10 -16.96 -1.40
CA SER A 41 2.31 -16.76 -0.62
C SER A 41 3.54 -16.72 -1.50
N SER A 42 4.66 -16.31 -0.96
CA SER A 42 5.99 -16.44 -1.58
C SER A 42 6.94 -17.14 -0.62
N PRO A 43 7.97 -17.86 -1.12
CA PRO A 43 8.96 -18.48 -0.25
C PRO A 43 9.58 -17.48 0.73
N GLU A 44 9.88 -16.28 0.24
CA GLU A 44 10.46 -15.21 1.05
C GLU A 44 9.54 -14.74 2.19
N LEU A 45 8.23 -14.84 2.03
CA LEU A 45 7.27 -14.52 3.08
C LEU A 45 7.15 -15.65 4.10
N GLU A 46 7.19 -16.90 3.64
CA GLU A 46 7.05 -18.10 4.48
C GLU A 46 8.28 -18.36 5.36
N GLU A 47 9.46 -17.92 4.93
CA GLU A 47 10.72 -18.06 5.68
C GLU A 47 10.85 -17.03 6.83
N LEU A 48 10.01 -16.00 6.88
CA LEU A 48 10.09 -14.97 7.91
C LEU A 48 9.50 -15.46 9.24
N ALA A 49 10.34 -15.53 10.28
CA ALA A 49 9.86 -15.78 11.63
C ALA A 49 8.95 -14.62 12.10
N GLY A 50 7.89 -14.95 12.86
CA GLY A 50 6.94 -13.94 13.34
C GLY A 50 5.90 -13.50 12.29
N VAL A 51 5.79 -14.22 11.18
CA VAL A 51 4.78 -13.97 10.13
C VAL A 51 3.75 -15.09 10.07
N HIS A 52 2.48 -14.70 10.06
CA HIS A 52 1.33 -15.57 9.81
C HIS A 52 0.77 -15.24 8.42
N SER A 53 1.07 -16.08 7.44
CA SER A 53 0.58 -15.90 6.07
C SER A 53 -0.87 -16.37 5.93
N VAL A 54 -1.73 -15.51 5.39
CA VAL A 54 -3.15 -15.78 5.15
C VAL A 54 -3.46 -15.68 3.66
N LYS A 55 -3.84 -16.81 3.06
CA LYS A 55 -4.26 -16.83 1.65
C LYS A 55 -5.69 -16.29 1.53
N VAL A 56 -5.83 -15.09 0.95
CA VAL A 56 -7.09 -14.38 0.86
C VAL A 56 -7.15 -13.47 -0.37
N ASP A 57 -8.31 -13.40 -1.01
CA ASP A 57 -8.59 -12.41 -2.05
C ASP A 57 -9.25 -11.17 -1.42
N LEU A 58 -8.52 -10.07 -1.39
CA LEU A 58 -8.97 -8.82 -0.78
C LEU A 58 -9.89 -7.99 -1.69
N SER A 59 -10.10 -8.39 -2.94
CA SER A 59 -11.09 -7.77 -3.82
C SER A 59 -12.52 -8.21 -3.50
N THR A 60 -12.69 -9.34 -2.81
CA THR A 60 -14.00 -9.85 -2.42
C THR A 60 -14.56 -9.12 -1.20
N PRO A 61 -15.90 -9.06 -1.03
CA PRO A 61 -16.50 -8.39 0.12
C PRO A 61 -16.09 -8.97 1.48
N ASP A 62 -15.88 -10.28 1.58
CA ASP A 62 -15.55 -11.04 2.79
C ASP A 62 -14.05 -11.20 3.05
N GLY A 63 -13.23 -11.09 2.00
CA GLY A 63 -11.77 -11.33 2.11
C GLY A 63 -11.09 -10.48 3.19
N PRO A 64 -11.31 -9.17 3.25
CA PRO A 64 -10.76 -8.30 4.29
C PRO A 64 -11.15 -8.70 5.71
N GLU A 65 -12.41 -9.11 5.95
CA GLU A 65 -12.86 -9.60 7.26
C GLU A 65 -12.12 -10.88 7.64
N ARG A 66 -12.04 -11.85 6.73
CA ARG A 66 -11.31 -13.12 6.95
C ARG A 66 -9.85 -12.90 7.32
N LEU A 67 -9.19 -11.93 6.71
CA LEU A 67 -7.80 -11.58 7.08
C LEU A 67 -7.72 -11.07 8.51
N VAL A 68 -8.62 -10.17 8.89
CA VAL A 68 -8.61 -9.59 10.24
C VAL A 68 -9.07 -10.60 11.29
N ASP A 69 -9.98 -11.51 10.96
CA ASP A 69 -10.38 -12.60 11.86
C ASP A 69 -9.18 -13.52 12.16
N ALA A 70 -8.40 -13.89 11.14
CA ALA A 70 -7.16 -14.63 11.36
C ALA A 70 -6.16 -13.85 12.24
N ALA A 71 -6.11 -12.53 12.13
CA ALA A 71 -5.28 -11.72 13.01
C ALA A 71 -5.78 -11.69 14.45
N ARG A 72 -7.10 -11.69 14.67
CA ARG A 72 -7.72 -11.75 16.00
C ARG A 72 -7.39 -13.04 16.75
N GLU A 73 -7.19 -14.15 16.04
CA GLU A 73 -6.73 -15.42 16.63
C GLU A 73 -5.29 -15.33 17.16
N VAL A 74 -4.46 -14.45 16.58
CA VAL A 74 -3.07 -14.21 17.02
C VAL A 74 -3.02 -13.20 18.16
N GLY A 75 -3.84 -12.12 18.10
CA GLY A 75 -3.85 -11.09 19.13
C GLY A 75 -4.64 -9.84 18.75
N ALA A 76 -4.46 -8.78 19.52
CA ALA A 76 -5.07 -7.49 19.26
C ALA A 76 -4.31 -6.74 18.16
N VAL A 77 -5.00 -6.39 17.07
CA VAL A 77 -4.40 -5.62 15.98
C VAL A 77 -4.14 -4.18 16.42
N GLU A 78 -2.87 -3.78 16.42
CA GLU A 78 -2.43 -2.42 16.76
C GLU A 78 -1.96 -1.62 15.54
N VAL A 79 -1.48 -2.31 14.50
CA VAL A 79 -1.01 -1.70 13.25
C VAL A 79 -1.75 -2.31 12.06
N LEU A 80 -2.26 -1.46 11.18
CA LEU A 80 -2.84 -1.88 9.90
C LEU A 80 -2.11 -1.18 8.76
N VAL A 81 -1.58 -1.96 7.81
CA VAL A 81 -0.99 -1.45 6.57
C VAL A 81 -1.86 -1.87 5.39
N ASN A 82 -2.61 -0.93 4.84
CA ASN A 82 -3.37 -1.12 3.61
C ASN A 82 -2.45 -0.84 2.41
N ASN A 83 -1.85 -1.90 1.89
CA ASN A 83 -0.90 -1.81 0.77
C ASN A 83 -1.45 -2.44 -0.51
N VAL A 84 -2.42 -3.36 -0.42
CA VAL A 84 -2.95 -4.03 -1.62
C VAL A 84 -3.44 -3.03 -2.67
N GLY A 85 -3.09 -3.29 -3.93
CA GLY A 85 -3.52 -2.53 -5.09
C GLY A 85 -2.95 -3.14 -6.35
N ALA A 86 -3.54 -2.79 -7.48
CA ALA A 86 -3.06 -3.16 -8.79
C ALA A 86 -3.25 -1.99 -9.76
N VAL A 87 -2.39 -1.93 -10.76
CA VAL A 87 -2.48 -0.97 -11.85
C VAL A 87 -2.54 -1.72 -13.17
N THR A 88 -3.38 -1.25 -14.07
CA THR A 88 -3.47 -1.72 -15.46
C THR A 88 -3.39 -0.53 -16.38
N PRO A 89 -2.35 -0.41 -17.23
CA PRO A 89 -2.26 0.69 -18.21
C PRO A 89 -3.44 0.66 -19.20
N ARG A 90 -4.09 1.80 -19.38
CA ARG A 90 -5.26 2.03 -20.26
C ARG A 90 -4.83 2.72 -21.55
N LEU A 91 -4.08 2.00 -22.39
CA LEU A 91 -3.41 2.60 -23.56
C LEU A 91 -4.37 2.95 -24.69
N GLU A 92 -5.58 2.36 -24.72
CA GLU A 92 -6.62 2.65 -25.71
C GLU A 92 -7.47 3.88 -25.32
N GLY A 93 -7.18 4.52 -24.18
CA GLY A 93 -7.82 5.74 -23.71
C GLY A 93 -9.13 5.50 -22.94
N PHE A 94 -9.71 6.59 -22.45
CA PHE A 94 -10.86 6.56 -21.52
C PHE A 94 -12.07 5.79 -22.03
N LEU A 95 -12.40 5.91 -23.32
CA LEU A 95 -13.61 5.27 -23.87
C LEU A 95 -13.52 3.73 -23.92
N ALA A 96 -12.33 3.17 -23.83
CA ALA A 96 -12.10 1.74 -23.78
C ALA A 96 -12.15 1.16 -22.34
N VAL A 97 -12.12 2.02 -21.31
CA VAL A 97 -12.20 1.60 -19.91
C VAL A 97 -13.65 1.25 -19.57
N THR A 98 -13.91 -0.02 -19.37
CA THR A 98 -15.26 -0.52 -19.09
C THR A 98 -15.68 -0.24 -17.64
N GLU A 99 -16.99 -0.36 -17.34
CA GLU A 99 -17.48 -0.27 -15.97
C GLU A 99 -16.88 -1.36 -15.07
N ASP A 100 -16.66 -2.56 -15.60
CA ASP A 100 -16.01 -3.66 -14.87
C ASP A 100 -14.57 -3.33 -14.50
N ASP A 101 -13.82 -2.66 -15.37
CA ASP A 101 -12.47 -2.16 -15.08
C ASP A 101 -12.48 -1.16 -13.93
N TRP A 102 -13.41 -0.22 -13.94
CA TRP A 102 -13.59 0.74 -12.85
C TRP A 102 -13.92 0.06 -11.54
N LEU A 103 -14.87 -0.88 -11.55
CA LEU A 103 -15.26 -1.64 -10.35
C LEU A 103 -14.12 -2.50 -9.83
N ALA A 104 -13.37 -3.16 -10.70
CA ALA A 104 -12.20 -3.97 -10.31
C ALA A 104 -11.12 -3.12 -9.64
N SER A 105 -10.78 -1.97 -10.24
CA SER A 105 -9.79 -1.04 -9.71
C SER A 105 -10.23 -0.47 -8.36
N LEU A 106 -11.47 0.03 -8.24
CA LEU A 106 -12.03 0.55 -7.00
C LEU A 106 -12.13 -0.53 -5.91
N ASN A 107 -12.57 -1.74 -6.25
CA ASN A 107 -12.70 -2.83 -5.29
C ASN A 107 -11.36 -3.22 -4.65
N LEU A 108 -10.33 -3.39 -5.47
CA LEU A 108 -9.03 -3.85 -4.96
C LEU A 108 -8.20 -2.71 -4.35
N THR A 109 -8.20 -1.51 -4.98
CA THR A 109 -7.29 -0.43 -4.59
C THR A 109 -7.86 0.46 -3.49
N PHE A 110 -9.20 0.59 -3.40
CA PHE A 110 -9.85 1.45 -2.43
C PHE A 110 -10.73 0.67 -1.45
N LEU A 111 -11.74 -0.08 -1.92
CA LEU A 111 -12.69 -0.74 -1.04
C LEU A 111 -12.08 -1.85 -0.19
N ALA A 112 -11.02 -2.50 -0.66
CA ALA A 112 -10.23 -3.42 0.17
C ALA A 112 -9.70 -2.72 1.42
N ALA A 113 -9.12 -1.52 1.29
CA ALA A 113 -8.62 -0.73 2.42
C ALA A 113 -9.75 -0.30 3.36
N VAL A 114 -10.89 0.15 2.81
CA VAL A 114 -12.09 0.51 3.61
C VAL A 114 -12.59 -0.67 4.43
N ARG A 115 -12.74 -1.85 3.80
CA ARG A 115 -13.23 -3.07 4.44
C ARG A 115 -12.26 -3.60 5.49
N THR A 116 -10.95 -3.63 5.19
CA THR A 116 -9.92 -4.09 6.16
C THR A 116 -9.86 -3.14 7.36
N THR A 117 -9.91 -1.83 7.11
CA THR A 117 -9.96 -0.83 8.19
C THR A 117 -11.20 -1.02 9.05
N ARG A 118 -12.38 -1.20 8.44
CA ARG A 118 -13.63 -1.42 9.16
C ARG A 118 -13.58 -2.67 10.04
N ALA A 119 -12.95 -3.74 9.55
CA ALA A 119 -12.78 -4.97 10.31
C ALA A 119 -11.78 -4.79 11.47
N ALA A 120 -10.63 -4.13 11.28
CA ALA A 120 -9.61 -3.95 12.30
C ALA A 120 -9.98 -2.92 13.38
N LEU A 121 -10.77 -1.91 13.02
CA LEU A 121 -11.07 -0.74 13.84
C LEU A 121 -11.68 -1.05 15.22
N PRO A 122 -12.62 -1.99 15.40
CA PRO A 122 -13.19 -2.30 16.71
C PRO A 122 -12.14 -2.65 17.78
N ASN A 123 -11.10 -3.40 17.43
CA ASN A 123 -10.01 -3.76 18.34
C ASN A 123 -9.19 -2.52 18.74
N MET A 124 -8.83 -1.67 17.77
CA MET A 124 -8.10 -0.43 18.02
C MET A 124 -8.90 0.54 18.90
N LEU A 125 -10.21 0.66 18.64
CA LEU A 125 -11.11 1.50 19.45
C LEU A 125 -11.23 1.01 20.90
N ALA A 126 -11.33 -0.31 21.10
CA ALA A 126 -11.38 -0.91 22.42
C ALA A 126 -10.07 -0.69 23.20
N ALA A 127 -8.92 -0.73 22.48
CA ALA A 127 -7.61 -0.47 23.07
C ALA A 127 -7.32 1.04 23.28
N GLY A 128 -8.08 1.94 22.66
CA GLY A 128 -7.82 3.39 22.65
C GLY A 128 -6.52 3.79 21.97
N ARG A 129 -5.97 2.93 21.12
CA ARG A 129 -4.72 3.15 20.38
C ARG A 129 -4.67 2.34 19.11
N GLY A 130 -3.95 2.85 18.10
CA GLY A 130 -3.71 2.14 16.85
C GLY A 130 -3.02 3.03 15.82
N SER A 131 -2.43 2.40 14.81
CA SER A 131 -1.87 3.09 13.67
C SER A 131 -2.32 2.43 12.36
N ILE A 132 -2.89 3.23 11.47
CA ILE A 132 -3.31 2.83 10.13
C ILE A 132 -2.43 3.57 9.14
N VAL A 133 -1.74 2.82 8.27
CA VAL A 133 -0.92 3.38 7.19
C VAL A 133 -1.45 2.89 5.86
N ASN A 134 -1.88 3.81 5.01
CA ASN A 134 -2.38 3.53 3.68
C ASN A 134 -1.27 3.79 2.65
N VAL A 135 -0.91 2.78 1.85
CA VAL A 135 0.01 2.96 0.72
C VAL A 135 -0.81 3.50 -0.45
N SER A 136 -0.75 4.82 -0.63
CA SER A 136 -1.40 5.55 -1.72
C SER A 136 -0.49 5.57 -2.97
N SER A 137 -0.40 6.69 -3.67
CA SER A 137 0.44 6.92 -4.84
C SER A 137 0.52 8.40 -5.16
N VAL A 138 1.56 8.86 -5.84
CA VAL A 138 1.59 10.18 -6.49
C VAL A 138 0.39 10.37 -7.43
N ASN A 139 -0.12 9.29 -8.02
CA ASN A 139 -1.29 9.35 -8.91
C ASN A 139 -2.58 9.78 -8.20
N ALA A 140 -2.59 9.86 -6.87
CA ALA A 140 -3.72 10.42 -6.13
C ALA A 140 -3.92 11.92 -6.40
N PHE A 141 -2.87 12.65 -6.78
CA PHE A 141 -2.87 14.09 -7.04
C PHE A 141 -2.10 14.49 -8.31
N LEU A 142 -1.20 13.65 -8.82
CA LEU A 142 -0.60 13.75 -10.14
C LEU A 142 -1.33 12.74 -11.05
N ALA A 143 -2.51 13.14 -11.54
CA ALA A 143 -3.35 12.25 -12.33
C ALA A 143 -2.67 11.88 -13.66
N ASP A 144 -2.68 10.59 -13.98
CA ASP A 144 -2.13 10.05 -15.21
C ASP A 144 -3.27 9.38 -16.02
N PRO A 145 -3.54 9.85 -17.24
CA PRO A 145 -4.60 9.29 -18.09
C PRO A 145 -4.36 7.82 -18.46
N VAL A 146 -3.10 7.36 -18.46
CA VAL A 146 -2.76 5.95 -18.75
C VAL A 146 -3.23 5.00 -17.65
N VAL A 147 -3.48 5.50 -16.44
CA VAL A 147 -3.94 4.71 -15.29
C VAL A 147 -5.11 5.41 -14.59
N ILE A 148 -6.08 5.89 -15.37
CA ILE A 148 -7.14 6.80 -14.92
C ILE A 148 -8.01 6.23 -13.78
N ASP A 149 -8.40 4.98 -13.86
CA ASP A 149 -9.19 4.25 -12.85
C ASP A 149 -8.40 4.04 -11.55
N TYR A 150 -7.12 3.69 -11.68
CA TYR A 150 -6.20 3.59 -10.54
C TYR A 150 -5.96 4.95 -9.87
N SER A 151 -5.73 6.01 -10.66
CA SER A 151 -5.54 7.38 -10.14
C SER A 151 -6.75 7.82 -9.32
N ALA A 152 -7.96 7.59 -9.83
CA ALA A 152 -9.19 7.89 -9.11
C ALA A 152 -9.33 7.09 -7.81
N ALA A 153 -8.99 5.78 -7.83
CA ALA A 153 -9.03 4.94 -6.65
C ALA A 153 -8.02 5.37 -5.57
N LYS A 154 -6.81 5.81 -5.98
CA LYS A 154 -5.78 6.33 -5.06
C LYS A 154 -6.15 7.72 -4.50
N ALA A 155 -6.78 8.56 -5.30
CA ALA A 155 -7.32 9.84 -4.81
C ALA A 155 -8.42 9.60 -3.75
N ALA A 156 -9.32 8.64 -3.99
CA ALA A 156 -10.31 8.23 -3.00
C ALA A 156 -9.67 7.72 -1.70
N LEU A 157 -8.60 6.92 -1.79
CA LEU A 157 -7.86 6.41 -0.63
C LEU A 157 -7.19 7.53 0.17
N SER A 158 -6.58 8.51 -0.50
CA SER A 158 -5.94 9.65 0.16
C SER A 158 -6.98 10.54 0.88
N ASN A 159 -8.11 10.81 0.24
CA ASN A 159 -9.21 11.55 0.89
C ASN A 159 -9.80 10.78 2.08
N PHE A 160 -10.02 9.47 1.93
CA PHE A 160 -10.47 8.59 3.02
C PHE A 160 -9.51 8.62 4.20
N THR A 161 -8.19 8.56 3.96
CA THR A 161 -7.14 8.67 4.98
C THR A 161 -7.32 9.96 5.79
N LYS A 162 -7.51 11.08 5.09
CA LYS A 162 -7.68 12.39 5.73
C LYS A 162 -8.94 12.46 6.57
N ALA A 163 -10.08 12.05 6.02
CA ALA A 163 -11.36 12.06 6.72
C ALA A 163 -11.31 11.17 7.97
N LEU A 164 -10.78 9.95 7.83
CA LEU A 164 -10.69 8.99 8.92
C LEU A 164 -9.75 9.47 10.04
N SER A 165 -8.67 10.18 9.71
CA SER A 165 -7.76 10.75 10.71
C SER A 165 -8.43 11.78 11.63
N GLN A 166 -9.38 12.55 11.10
CA GLN A 166 -10.13 13.55 11.88
C GLN A 166 -11.12 12.86 12.82
N GLU A 167 -11.76 11.79 12.38
CA GLU A 167 -12.71 11.03 13.19
C GLU A 167 -12.02 10.25 14.32
N LEU A 168 -10.90 9.59 14.00
CA LEU A 168 -10.25 8.64 14.90
C LEU A 168 -9.16 9.24 15.77
N GLY A 169 -8.60 10.40 15.41
CA GLY A 169 -7.57 11.09 16.20
C GLY A 169 -7.96 11.32 17.65
N PRO A 170 -9.18 11.83 17.95
CA PRO A 170 -9.67 11.98 19.34
C PRO A 170 -9.83 10.64 20.09
N ARG A 171 -9.80 9.52 19.38
CA ARG A 171 -9.91 8.16 19.92
C ARG A 171 -8.55 7.45 20.06
N GLY A 172 -7.45 8.18 19.88
CA GLY A 172 -6.08 7.66 20.00
C GLY A 172 -5.59 6.83 18.81
N ILE A 173 -6.28 6.86 17.67
CA ILE A 173 -5.90 6.11 16.47
C ILE A 173 -5.38 7.09 15.42
N ARG A 174 -4.16 6.85 14.94
CA ARG A 174 -3.53 7.65 13.90
C ARG A 174 -3.79 7.01 12.52
N VAL A 175 -4.02 7.84 11.52
CA VAL A 175 -4.24 7.39 10.13
C VAL A 175 -3.42 8.28 9.20
N ASN A 176 -2.48 7.68 8.48
CA ASN A 176 -1.59 8.39 7.55
C ASN A 176 -1.48 7.65 6.21
N SER A 177 -0.94 8.31 5.21
CA SER A 177 -0.58 7.68 3.93
C SER A 177 0.88 7.90 3.58
N VAL A 178 1.38 6.96 2.77
CA VAL A 178 2.63 7.11 2.02
C VAL A 178 2.24 7.09 0.55
N SER A 179 2.72 8.07 -0.22
CA SER A 179 2.46 8.22 -1.65
C SER A 179 3.75 8.04 -2.45
N PRO A 180 4.06 6.80 -2.85
CA PRO A 180 5.21 6.55 -3.69
C PRO A 180 5.02 7.05 -5.12
N GLY A 181 6.12 7.50 -5.74
CA GLY A 181 6.28 7.52 -7.18
C GLY A 181 6.52 6.13 -7.75
N PRO A 182 7.18 6.00 -8.91
CA PRO A 182 7.61 4.72 -9.44
C PRO A 182 8.55 3.99 -8.48
N VAL A 183 8.21 2.73 -8.18
CA VAL A 183 8.97 1.86 -7.26
C VAL A 183 9.51 0.67 -8.03
N SER A 184 10.75 0.26 -7.78
CA SER A 184 11.44 -0.87 -8.42
C SER A 184 10.85 -2.21 -7.97
N THR A 185 9.64 -2.52 -8.42
CA THR A 185 8.89 -3.74 -8.13
C THR A 185 8.49 -4.44 -9.43
N ALA A 186 8.03 -5.68 -9.34
CA ALA A 186 7.47 -6.40 -10.49
C ALA A 186 6.24 -5.68 -11.11
N LEU A 187 5.54 -4.83 -10.37
CA LEU A 187 4.46 -4.00 -10.90
C LEU A 187 4.96 -3.03 -11.98
N TRP A 188 6.17 -2.47 -11.82
CA TRP A 188 6.80 -1.59 -12.80
C TRP A 188 7.75 -2.33 -13.75
N LEU A 189 8.61 -3.21 -13.23
CA LEU A 189 9.78 -3.77 -13.92
C LEU A 189 9.62 -5.27 -14.24
N GLY A 190 8.51 -5.91 -13.87
CA GLY A 190 8.25 -7.31 -14.22
C GLY A 190 7.83 -7.49 -15.67
N ASP A 191 7.84 -8.74 -16.15
CA ASP A 191 7.50 -9.11 -17.53
C ASP A 191 6.08 -8.68 -17.97
N GLU A 192 5.16 -8.57 -17.02
CA GLU A 192 3.79 -8.06 -17.21
C GLU A 192 3.61 -6.68 -16.53
N GLY A 193 4.70 -6.00 -16.21
CA GLY A 193 4.70 -4.72 -15.53
C GLY A 193 4.36 -3.55 -16.45
N VAL A 194 4.27 -2.36 -15.86
CA VAL A 194 3.95 -1.12 -16.58
C VAL A 194 4.94 -0.87 -17.72
N ALA A 195 6.25 -1.03 -17.46
CA ALA A 195 7.28 -0.79 -18.48
C ALA A 195 7.14 -1.75 -19.67
N ALA A 196 6.90 -3.04 -19.41
CA ALA A 196 6.71 -4.04 -20.45
C ALA A 196 5.43 -3.77 -21.26
N THR A 197 4.33 -3.45 -20.61
CA THR A 197 3.04 -3.14 -21.26
C THR A 197 3.15 -1.92 -22.18
N VAL A 198 3.77 -0.84 -21.70
CA VAL A 198 3.98 0.38 -22.49
C VAL A 198 4.94 0.13 -23.66
N ALA A 199 6.05 -0.58 -23.42
CA ALA A 199 7.01 -0.91 -24.46
C ALA A 199 6.39 -1.75 -25.59
N GLN A 200 5.56 -2.74 -25.26
CA GLN A 200 4.85 -3.54 -26.24
C GLN A 200 3.93 -2.70 -27.12
N ALA A 201 3.20 -1.76 -26.54
CA ALA A 201 2.28 -0.91 -27.30
C ALA A 201 2.99 0.16 -28.17
N GLN A 202 4.15 0.64 -27.73
CA GLN A 202 4.89 1.72 -28.42
C GLN A 202 6.01 1.19 -29.35
N GLY A 203 6.30 -0.13 -29.35
CA GLY A 203 7.36 -0.74 -30.13
C GLY A 203 8.76 -0.46 -29.62
N GLY A 204 8.92 -0.30 -28.29
CA GLY A 204 10.19 -0.05 -27.61
C GLY A 204 10.70 -1.23 -26.78
N SER A 205 11.68 -0.95 -25.89
CA SER A 205 12.11 -1.91 -24.86
C SER A 205 11.62 -1.51 -23.47
N PRO A 206 11.31 -2.47 -22.59
CA PRO A 206 10.94 -2.17 -21.20
C PRO A 206 11.99 -1.34 -20.46
N ASP A 207 13.28 -1.60 -20.70
CA ASP A 207 14.38 -0.87 -20.09
C ASP A 207 14.37 0.61 -20.51
N ALA A 208 14.16 0.91 -21.78
CA ALA A 208 14.07 2.28 -22.27
C ALA A 208 12.88 3.05 -21.65
N VAL A 209 11.74 2.38 -21.46
CA VAL A 209 10.58 2.96 -20.76
C VAL A 209 10.91 3.23 -19.30
N ALA A 210 11.58 2.28 -18.62
CA ALA A 210 11.98 2.43 -17.23
C ALA A 210 13.01 3.56 -17.05
N GLU A 211 14.02 3.65 -17.93
CA GLU A 211 15.02 4.73 -17.92
C GLU A 211 14.38 6.10 -18.15
N ALA A 212 13.45 6.21 -19.12
CA ALA A 212 12.73 7.43 -19.38
C ALA A 212 11.88 7.88 -18.18
N ALA A 213 11.23 6.94 -17.50
CA ALA A 213 10.49 7.22 -16.27
C ALA A 213 11.41 7.64 -15.13
N ALA A 214 12.56 6.95 -14.92
CA ALA A 214 13.56 7.31 -13.93
C ALA A 214 14.14 8.71 -14.17
N GLY A 215 14.36 9.09 -15.44
CA GLY A 215 14.86 10.40 -15.83
C GLY A 215 13.91 11.57 -15.52
N GLN A 216 12.63 11.32 -15.23
CA GLN A 216 11.69 12.36 -14.78
C GLN A 216 11.85 12.72 -13.31
N MET A 217 12.47 11.86 -12.52
CA MET A 217 12.71 12.06 -11.09
C MET A 217 14.01 12.85 -10.88
N ALA A 218 14.02 13.76 -9.92
CA ALA A 218 15.22 14.53 -9.60
C ALA A 218 16.40 13.65 -9.13
N THR A 219 16.10 12.51 -8.49
CA THR A 219 17.10 11.52 -8.07
C THR A 219 17.60 10.63 -9.19
N GLY A 220 16.97 10.65 -10.37
CA GLY A 220 17.32 9.83 -11.53
C GLY A 220 17.11 8.32 -11.36
N ARG A 221 16.36 7.89 -10.35
CA ARG A 221 16.11 6.48 -10.09
C ARG A 221 14.74 6.22 -9.47
N PHE A 222 14.27 5.00 -9.61
CA PHE A 222 13.09 4.52 -8.90
C PHE A 222 13.37 4.43 -7.39
N THR A 223 12.34 4.68 -6.61
CA THR A 223 12.31 4.35 -5.18
C THR A 223 12.37 2.83 -5.01
N THR A 224 13.07 2.34 -4.00
CA THR A 224 13.07 0.90 -3.67
C THR A 224 11.90 0.56 -2.75
N PRO A 225 11.42 -0.71 -2.77
CA PRO A 225 10.42 -1.16 -1.81
C PRO A 225 10.82 -0.96 -0.35
N ALA A 226 12.10 -1.10 -0.03
CA ALA A 226 12.63 -0.91 1.32
C ALA A 226 12.50 0.56 1.78
N GLU A 227 12.82 1.53 0.93
CA GLU A 227 12.66 2.95 1.26
C GLU A 227 11.20 3.32 1.55
N VAL A 228 10.24 2.71 0.85
CA VAL A 228 8.81 2.89 1.16
C VAL A 228 8.46 2.24 2.50
N ALA A 229 8.97 1.02 2.75
CA ALA A 229 8.74 0.28 3.99
C ALA A 229 9.27 1.03 5.22
N ASP A 230 10.41 1.70 5.12
CA ASP A 230 10.98 2.51 6.20
C ASP A 230 10.04 3.63 6.63
N LEU A 231 9.39 4.32 5.69
CA LEU A 231 8.37 5.33 5.99
C LEU A 231 7.12 4.71 6.60
N VAL A 232 6.68 3.55 6.10
CA VAL A 232 5.54 2.82 6.67
C VAL A 232 5.81 2.44 8.13
N VAL A 233 6.99 1.90 8.43
CA VAL A 233 7.42 1.54 9.79
C VAL A 233 7.48 2.77 10.69
N LEU A 234 8.05 3.88 10.23
CA LEU A 234 8.07 5.13 10.98
C LEU A 234 6.66 5.59 11.35
N LEU A 235 5.72 5.57 10.39
CA LEU A 235 4.33 6.00 10.61
C LEU A 235 3.54 5.01 11.50
N ALA A 236 3.87 3.72 11.44
CA ALA A 236 3.32 2.70 12.33
C ALA A 236 3.81 2.85 13.76
N SER A 237 5.02 3.36 13.94
CA SER A 237 5.77 3.43 15.19
C SER A 237 5.23 4.48 16.17
N GLU A 238 5.65 4.37 17.44
CA GLU A 238 5.38 5.38 18.47
C GLU A 238 6.16 6.69 18.24
N ARG A 239 7.20 6.67 17.38
CA ARG A 239 7.98 7.86 17.02
C ARG A 239 7.17 8.89 16.25
N ALA A 240 6.16 8.42 15.50
CA ALA A 240 5.21 9.28 14.79
C ALA A 240 3.95 9.60 15.63
N GLY A 241 4.05 9.62 16.97
CA GLY A 241 2.92 9.72 17.89
C GLY A 241 1.98 10.92 17.68
N ASN A 242 2.48 12.03 17.15
CA ASN A 242 1.66 13.21 16.83
C ASN A 242 1.47 13.43 15.32
N VAL A 243 1.72 12.39 14.50
CA VAL A 243 1.52 12.45 13.05
C VAL A 243 0.22 11.71 12.71
N THR A 244 -0.79 12.45 12.26
CA THR A 244 -2.06 11.89 11.77
C THR A 244 -2.64 12.77 10.66
N GLY A 245 -3.28 12.15 9.67
CA GLY A 245 -3.85 12.83 8.51
C GLY A 245 -2.79 13.40 7.55
N SER A 246 -1.56 12.92 7.63
CA SER A 246 -0.46 13.34 6.76
C SER A 246 -0.28 12.35 5.62
N ASP A 247 0.14 12.88 4.46
CA ASP A 247 0.58 12.10 3.32
C ASP A 247 2.09 12.31 3.12
N PHE A 248 2.84 11.22 3.10
CA PHE A 248 4.30 11.25 2.95
C PHE A 248 4.68 10.86 1.53
N LEU A 249 5.10 11.85 0.77
CA LEU A 249 5.57 11.68 -0.60
C LEU A 249 6.97 11.05 -0.62
N ILE A 250 7.13 10.00 -1.43
CA ILE A 250 8.42 9.37 -1.71
C ILE A 250 8.50 9.03 -3.20
N ASP A 251 8.96 9.97 -4.00
CA ASP A 251 8.88 9.94 -5.45
C ASP A 251 10.17 10.34 -6.18
N GLY A 252 11.26 10.53 -5.43
CA GLY A 252 12.52 10.99 -6.01
C GLY A 252 12.46 12.40 -6.59
N GLY A 253 11.47 13.22 -6.21
CA GLY A 253 11.27 14.57 -6.73
C GLY A 253 10.56 14.60 -8.11
N LEU A 254 9.73 13.59 -8.38
CA LEU A 254 8.87 13.53 -9.58
C LEU A 254 7.83 14.66 -9.55
N VAL A 255 7.16 14.86 -8.42
CA VAL A 255 6.19 15.94 -8.21
C VAL A 255 6.95 17.24 -7.93
N LYS A 256 6.72 18.24 -8.76
CA LYS A 256 7.48 19.52 -8.73
C LYS A 256 6.73 20.67 -8.07
N THR A 257 5.53 20.41 -7.54
CA THR A 257 4.70 21.38 -6.84
C THR A 257 4.70 21.14 -5.35
N LEU A 258 4.55 22.24 -4.57
CA LEU A 258 4.35 22.19 -3.11
C LEU A 258 2.89 21.89 -2.77
#